data_dee631dff239462762865a91a7dd5e86
#
_entry.id   dee631dff239462762865a91a7dd5e86
#
_cell.length_a   1.000
_cell.length_b   1.000
_cell.length_c   1.000
_cell.angle_alpha   90.00
_cell.angle_beta   90.00
_cell.angle_gamma   90.00
#
_symmetry.space_group_name_H-M   'P 1'
#
loop_
_entity.id
_entity.type
_entity.pdbx_description
1 polymer ?
#
loop_
_entity_poly.entity_id
_entity_poly.type
_entity_poly.pdbx_seq_one_letter_code
_entity_poly.pdbx_strand_id
1 'polypeptide(L)'
;MALGARRRGVELAVGVAFALAAAGGMQPDHLRAEGLVRELKIGGLYHDVPNLWSGFQLEPRSLDINVEALFGPHLALPWGTLRPAFGGTLNTNGGTSKLYLDARWEIEAPSGLFLALGVGAAVHDGKLGPTDPDAKALGSRLLFHFPAEIGWRFDGHNSVSVYFEHISNGYTQDYNEGLDSIGLRYGHRF
;
A
#
# COMPACT_ATOMS: atom_id res chain seq x y z
N MET A 1 7.56 24.38 -35.64
CA MET A 1 7.75 23.05 -36.24
C MET A 1 8.51 22.21 -35.26
N ALA A 2 7.87 21.29 -34.59
CA ALA A 2 8.29 20.09 -33.83
C ALA A 2 7.38 19.85 -32.62
N LEU A 3 6.17 19.38 -32.89
CA LEU A 3 5.31 18.68 -31.91
C LEU A 3 5.19 17.25 -32.39
N GLY A 4 5.62 16.30 -31.61
CA GLY A 4 5.31 14.90 -31.88
C GLY A 4 6.37 13.92 -31.43
N ALA A 5 6.37 13.54 -30.15
CA ALA A 5 6.86 12.21 -29.69
C ALA A 5 6.78 12.09 -28.16
N ARG A 6 5.60 11.94 -27.56
CA ARG A 6 5.45 11.45 -26.18
C ARG A 6 4.07 10.84 -25.95
N ARG A 7 3.72 9.77 -26.66
CA ARG A 7 2.52 8.98 -26.38
C ARG A 7 2.73 7.48 -26.67
N ARG A 8 3.75 6.85 -26.13
CA ARG A 8 3.91 5.37 -26.24
C ARG A 8 4.46 4.69 -24.99
N GLY A 9 4.43 5.33 -23.81
CA GLY A 9 5.00 4.73 -22.59
C GLY A 9 3.99 4.21 -21.55
N VAL A 10 2.73 4.57 -21.69
CA VAL A 10 1.74 4.34 -20.58
C VAL A 10 1.00 3.00 -20.72
N GLU A 11 0.92 2.41 -21.89
CA GLU A 11 0.20 1.13 -22.08
C GLU A 11 0.98 -0.11 -21.58
N LEU A 12 2.29 0.00 -21.35
CA LEU A 12 3.11 -1.14 -20.90
C LEU A 12 3.07 -1.40 -19.39
N ALA A 13 2.83 -0.39 -18.58
CA ALA A 13 2.92 -0.54 -17.12
C ALA A 13 1.66 -1.17 -16.49
N VAL A 14 0.48 -0.98 -17.09
CA VAL A 14 -0.78 -1.58 -16.61
C VAL A 14 -0.90 -3.04 -17.06
N GLY A 15 -0.28 -3.42 -18.17
CA GLY A 15 -0.29 -4.79 -18.69
C GLY A 15 0.54 -5.78 -17.88
N VAL A 16 1.59 -5.34 -17.19
CA VAL A 16 2.51 -6.23 -16.45
C VAL A 16 1.92 -6.73 -15.13
N ALA A 17 1.09 -5.95 -14.46
CA ALA A 17 0.45 -6.36 -13.21
C ALA A 17 -0.62 -7.45 -13.42
N PHE A 18 -1.28 -7.49 -14.58
CA PHE A 18 -2.29 -8.51 -14.91
C PHE A 18 -1.72 -9.74 -15.63
N ALA A 19 -0.57 -9.63 -16.31
CA ALA A 19 0.05 -10.73 -17.06
C ALA A 19 0.79 -11.74 -16.17
N LEU A 20 1.22 -11.36 -14.97
CA LEU A 20 1.82 -12.29 -13.99
C LEU A 20 0.81 -13.26 -13.36
N ALA A 21 -0.48 -12.97 -13.44
CA ALA A 21 -1.54 -13.86 -12.98
C ALA A 21 -1.91 -14.98 -13.98
N ALA A 22 -1.48 -14.90 -15.25
CA ALA A 22 -1.94 -15.79 -16.32
C ALA A 22 -0.91 -16.82 -16.80
N ALA A 23 0.36 -16.78 -16.39
CA ALA A 23 1.44 -17.59 -16.96
C ALA A 23 1.94 -18.74 -16.06
N GLY A 24 1.40 -18.93 -14.87
CA GLY A 24 1.69 -20.11 -14.04
C GLY A 24 0.50 -21.04 -14.05
N GLY A 25 0.64 -22.26 -14.59
CA GLY A 25 -0.37 -23.31 -14.47
C GLY A 25 -0.71 -23.52 -12.98
N MET A 26 -1.77 -22.90 -12.51
CA MET A 26 -2.29 -23.02 -11.14
C MET A 26 -2.78 -24.45 -10.94
N GLN A 27 -2.05 -25.25 -10.18
CA GLN A 27 -2.59 -26.48 -9.62
C GLN A 27 -3.63 -26.09 -8.54
N PRO A 28 -4.83 -26.69 -8.54
CA PRO A 28 -5.92 -26.31 -7.64
C PRO A 28 -5.64 -26.53 -6.14
N ASP A 29 -4.59 -27.23 -5.78
CA ASP A 29 -4.26 -27.57 -4.38
C ASP A 29 -3.63 -26.41 -3.59
N HIS A 30 -3.35 -25.28 -4.21
CA HIS A 30 -2.75 -24.11 -3.54
C HIS A 30 -3.77 -23.07 -3.07
N LEU A 31 -5.05 -23.23 -3.38
CA LEU A 31 -6.14 -22.43 -2.84
C LEU A 31 -6.71 -23.13 -1.59
N ARG A 32 -5.99 -23.08 -0.48
CA ARG A 32 -6.61 -23.44 0.80
C ARG A 32 -7.75 -22.47 1.07
N ALA A 33 -8.93 -23.01 1.34
CA ALA A 33 -10.08 -22.24 1.79
C ALA A 33 -9.87 -21.80 3.25
N GLU A 34 -9.01 -20.81 3.43
CA GLU A 34 -9.05 -19.97 4.62
C GLU A 34 -10.34 -19.14 4.51
N GLY A 35 -10.91 -18.67 5.63
CA GLY A 35 -12.06 -17.77 5.59
C GLY A 35 -11.86 -16.59 4.64
N LEU A 36 -12.91 -15.91 4.24
CA LEU A 36 -12.82 -14.78 3.31
C LEU A 36 -11.81 -13.73 3.79
N VAL A 37 -11.80 -13.43 5.09
CA VAL A 37 -10.81 -12.55 5.74
C VAL A 37 -9.92 -13.44 6.61
N ARG A 38 -8.61 -13.33 6.39
CA ARG A 38 -7.60 -14.03 7.17
C ARG A 38 -7.14 -13.24 8.38
N GLU A 39 -6.91 -11.94 8.18
CA GLU A 39 -6.32 -11.08 9.20
C GLU A 39 -6.89 -9.67 9.09
N LEU A 40 -7.17 -9.06 10.24
CA LEU A 40 -7.48 -7.64 10.35
C LEU A 40 -6.34 -6.94 11.07
N LYS A 41 -5.95 -5.78 10.56
CA LYS A 41 -4.92 -4.92 11.14
C LYS A 41 -5.49 -3.55 11.42
N ILE A 42 -5.11 -2.97 12.56
CA ILE A 42 -5.43 -1.59 12.93
C ILE A 42 -4.19 -0.91 13.48
N GLY A 43 -3.99 0.36 13.18
CA GLY A 43 -2.83 1.10 13.65
C GLY A 43 -2.97 2.59 13.68
N GLY A 44 -2.00 3.22 14.32
CA GLY A 44 -1.79 4.66 14.31
C GLY A 44 -0.50 4.98 13.57
N LEU A 45 -0.58 5.87 12.58
CA LEU A 45 0.55 6.27 11.77
C LEU A 45 0.83 7.76 11.96
N TYR A 46 2.09 8.13 11.94
CA TYR A 46 2.51 9.51 11.77
C TYR A 46 2.29 9.92 10.32
N HIS A 47 1.53 10.98 10.13
CA HIS A 47 1.17 11.48 8.83
C HIS A 47 2.31 12.26 8.20
N ASP A 48 2.57 12.00 6.91
CA ASP A 48 3.53 12.71 6.07
C ASP A 48 4.92 12.88 6.70
N VAL A 49 5.64 11.76 6.74
CA VAL A 49 6.98 11.69 7.34
C VAL A 49 7.99 12.45 6.46
N PRO A 50 8.73 13.43 7.02
CA PRO A 50 9.68 14.17 6.23
C PRO A 50 10.89 13.34 5.81
N ASN A 51 11.38 13.58 4.58
CA ASN A 51 12.68 13.09 4.08
C ASN A 51 12.83 11.55 4.05
N LEU A 52 11.73 10.81 3.86
CA LEU A 52 11.80 9.40 3.53
C LEU A 52 11.82 9.20 2.02
N TRP A 53 10.73 8.73 1.44
CA TRP A 53 10.63 8.52 0.00
C TRP A 53 10.09 9.77 -0.71
N SER A 54 9.07 10.41 -0.12
CA SER A 54 8.58 11.71 -0.56
C SER A 54 9.33 12.84 0.15
N GLY A 55 9.75 13.84 -0.61
CA GLY A 55 10.26 15.10 -0.10
C GLY A 55 9.21 16.20 -0.22
N PHE A 56 9.64 17.41 -0.49
CA PHE A 56 8.81 18.57 -0.77
C PHE A 56 8.04 19.09 0.45
N GLN A 57 6.93 19.79 0.17
CA GLN A 57 6.08 20.36 1.19
C GLN A 57 5.41 19.27 2.03
N LEU A 58 5.27 19.52 3.31
CA LEU A 58 4.64 18.58 4.23
C LEU A 58 3.23 19.03 4.58
N GLU A 59 2.31 18.08 4.67
CA GLU A 59 1.02 18.31 5.31
C GLU A 59 1.17 18.50 6.82
N PRO A 60 0.24 19.20 7.51
CA PRO A 60 0.33 19.41 8.94
C PRO A 60 0.45 18.10 9.71
N ARG A 61 1.34 18.08 10.70
CA ARG A 61 1.55 16.93 11.57
C ARG A 61 0.26 16.45 12.18
N SER A 62 -0.05 15.20 12.00
CA SER A 62 -1.26 14.57 12.52
C SER A 62 -1.08 13.07 12.72
N LEU A 63 -2.06 12.47 13.35
CA LEU A 63 -2.20 11.03 13.46
C LEU A 63 -3.13 10.52 12.36
N ASP A 64 -2.72 9.43 11.71
CA ASP A 64 -3.57 8.66 10.82
C ASP A 64 -4.06 7.40 11.53
N ILE A 65 -5.32 7.06 11.33
CA ILE A 65 -5.86 5.75 11.73
C ILE A 65 -5.91 4.87 10.49
N ASN A 66 -5.14 3.77 10.53
CA ASN A 66 -5.10 2.79 9.45
C ASN A 66 -5.87 1.53 9.85
N VAL A 67 -6.67 1.00 8.92
CA VAL A 67 -7.34 -0.30 9.03
C VAL A 67 -7.15 -1.06 7.73
N GLU A 68 -6.77 -2.35 7.82
CA GLU A 68 -6.53 -3.21 6.67
C GLU A 68 -7.07 -4.62 6.91
N ALA A 69 -7.74 -5.18 5.91
CA ALA A 69 -8.12 -6.59 5.85
C ALA A 69 -7.23 -7.32 4.84
N LEU A 70 -6.55 -8.38 5.27
CA LEU A 70 -5.89 -9.34 4.40
C LEU A 70 -6.84 -10.49 4.13
N PHE A 71 -7.02 -10.81 2.84
CA PHE A 71 -7.95 -11.86 2.44
C PHE A 71 -7.34 -13.26 2.53
N GLY A 72 -8.20 -14.28 2.75
CA GLY A 72 -7.81 -15.67 2.84
C GLY A 72 -7.30 -16.26 1.52
N PRO A 73 -7.92 -16.01 0.37
CA PRO A 73 -7.39 -16.45 -0.92
C PRO A 73 -5.97 -15.94 -1.13
N HIS A 74 -5.05 -16.86 -1.46
CA HIS A 74 -3.63 -16.51 -1.62
C HIS A 74 -2.95 -17.40 -2.64
N LEU A 75 -1.84 -16.90 -3.18
CA LEU A 75 -0.90 -17.63 -3.99
C LEU A 75 0.31 -18.01 -3.12
N ALA A 76 0.56 -19.30 -2.95
CA ALA A 76 1.77 -19.79 -2.29
C ALA A 76 2.97 -19.58 -3.22
N LEU A 77 4.02 -18.97 -2.70
CA LEU A 77 5.29 -18.73 -3.38
C LEU A 77 6.39 -19.52 -2.66
N PRO A 78 7.55 -19.80 -3.32
CA PRO A 78 8.67 -20.52 -2.67
C PRO A 78 9.13 -19.88 -1.34
N TRP A 79 8.96 -18.55 -1.21
CA TRP A 79 9.31 -17.79 -0.02
C TRP A 79 8.15 -16.87 0.38
N GLY A 80 7.11 -17.46 0.99
CA GLY A 80 5.99 -16.71 1.53
C GLY A 80 4.70 -16.85 0.74
N THR A 81 3.77 -15.94 0.97
CA THR A 81 2.44 -15.91 0.36
C THR A 81 2.14 -14.56 -0.25
N LEU A 82 1.45 -14.54 -1.38
CA LEU A 82 0.90 -13.33 -1.99
C LEU A 82 -0.61 -13.37 -1.85
N ARG A 83 -1.21 -12.32 -1.28
CA ARG A 83 -2.66 -12.24 -1.07
C ARG A 83 -3.21 -10.84 -1.32
N PRO A 84 -4.48 -10.70 -1.67
CA PRO A 84 -5.13 -9.40 -1.74
C PRO A 84 -5.26 -8.78 -0.35
N ALA A 85 -5.14 -7.46 -0.28
CA ALA A 85 -5.44 -6.67 0.90
C ALA A 85 -6.27 -5.44 0.50
N PHE A 86 -7.24 -5.09 1.32
CA PHE A 86 -8.02 -3.87 1.19
C PHE A 86 -7.96 -3.10 2.50
N GLY A 87 -7.70 -1.81 2.41
CA GLY A 87 -7.60 -0.98 3.61
C GLY A 87 -7.82 0.49 3.34
N GLY A 88 -7.66 1.25 4.40
CA GLY A 88 -7.74 2.71 4.34
C GLY A 88 -7.00 3.35 5.49
N THR A 89 -6.61 4.59 5.25
CA THR A 89 -5.93 5.44 6.22
C THR A 89 -6.71 6.75 6.31
N LEU A 90 -7.26 7.03 7.51
CA LEU A 90 -8.02 8.23 7.79
C LEU A 90 -7.15 9.22 8.56
N ASN A 91 -6.91 10.39 7.99
CA ASN A 91 -6.25 11.48 8.69
C ASN A 91 -7.18 12.12 9.72
N THR A 92 -6.68 12.37 10.94
CA THR A 92 -7.48 12.88 12.05
C THR A 92 -7.55 14.41 12.13
N ASN A 93 -6.80 15.12 11.26
CA ASN A 93 -6.68 16.59 11.31
C ASN A 93 -6.91 17.28 9.95
N GLY A 94 -7.65 16.63 9.03
CA GLY A 94 -8.02 17.22 7.75
C GLY A 94 -6.92 17.16 6.67
N GLY A 95 -5.84 16.42 6.89
CA GLY A 95 -4.88 16.04 5.85
C GLY A 95 -5.41 14.93 4.94
N THR A 96 -4.57 14.44 4.06
CA THR A 96 -4.94 13.44 3.04
C THR A 96 -5.32 12.09 3.67
N SER A 97 -6.56 11.66 3.43
CA SER A 97 -7.06 10.32 3.70
C SER A 97 -7.12 9.48 2.43
N LYS A 98 -7.05 8.14 2.57
CA LYS A 98 -6.99 7.25 1.40
C LYS A 98 -7.64 5.89 1.64
N LEU A 99 -8.12 5.27 0.56
CA LEU A 99 -8.49 3.85 0.49
C LEU A 99 -7.58 3.17 -0.52
N TYR A 100 -7.22 1.92 -0.28
CA TYR A 100 -6.30 1.19 -1.15
C TYR A 100 -6.67 -0.28 -1.32
N LEU A 101 -6.22 -0.84 -2.44
CA LEU A 101 -6.28 -2.26 -2.77
C LEU A 101 -4.89 -2.70 -3.24
N ASP A 102 -4.33 -3.72 -2.56
CA ASP A 102 -2.97 -4.18 -2.75
C ASP A 102 -2.88 -5.67 -3.04
N ALA A 103 -1.79 -6.05 -3.70
CA ALA A 103 -1.20 -7.37 -3.61
C ALA A 103 -0.11 -7.34 -2.52
N ARG A 104 -0.32 -8.10 -1.44
CA ARG A 104 0.58 -8.17 -0.27
C ARG A 104 1.34 -9.49 -0.29
N TRP A 105 2.66 -9.40 -0.39
CA TRP A 105 3.56 -10.53 -0.17
C TRP A 105 4.04 -10.53 1.27
N GLU A 106 3.98 -11.70 1.94
CA GLU A 106 4.41 -11.87 3.32
C GLU A 106 5.27 -13.13 3.46
N ILE A 107 6.39 -13.03 4.17
CA ILE A 107 7.20 -14.14 4.64
C ILE A 107 7.25 -14.09 6.17
N GLU A 108 7.00 -15.24 6.81
CA GLU A 108 7.01 -15.39 8.27
C GLU A 108 7.98 -16.49 8.67
N ALA A 109 8.88 -16.19 9.61
CA ALA A 109 9.80 -17.15 10.19
C ALA A 109 9.11 -18.00 11.28
N PRO A 110 9.63 -19.18 11.63
CA PRO A 110 9.09 -20.01 12.73
C PRO A 110 9.06 -19.30 14.08
N SER A 111 9.85 -18.26 14.27
CA SER A 111 9.85 -17.40 15.47
C SER A 111 8.67 -16.44 15.54
N GLY A 112 7.85 -16.34 14.48
CA GLY A 112 6.79 -15.36 14.33
C GLY A 112 7.25 -13.99 13.80
N LEU A 113 8.55 -13.79 13.57
CA LEU A 113 9.04 -12.60 12.88
C LEU A 113 8.57 -12.62 11.43
N PHE A 114 7.97 -11.54 10.94
CA PHE A 114 7.52 -11.45 9.55
C PHE A 114 7.96 -10.15 8.88
N LEU A 115 8.10 -10.24 7.56
CA LEU A 115 8.27 -9.12 6.65
C LEU A 115 7.14 -9.18 5.61
N ALA A 116 6.50 -8.05 5.36
CA ALA A 116 5.52 -7.95 4.30
C ALA A 116 5.80 -6.71 3.42
N LEU A 117 5.65 -6.90 2.11
CA LEU A 117 5.74 -5.85 1.10
C LEU A 117 4.47 -5.86 0.27
N GLY A 118 4.13 -4.73 -0.32
CA GLY A 118 2.97 -4.65 -1.18
C GLY A 118 3.13 -3.68 -2.33
N VAL A 119 2.27 -3.88 -3.29
CA VAL A 119 2.05 -2.95 -4.40
C VAL A 119 0.57 -2.93 -4.74
N GLY A 120 0.04 -1.75 -4.96
CA GLY A 120 -1.36 -1.59 -5.28
C GLY A 120 -1.71 -0.19 -5.77
N ALA A 121 -2.98 0.13 -5.60
CA ALA A 121 -3.53 1.41 -5.99
C ALA A 121 -4.33 2.03 -4.84
N ALA A 122 -4.22 3.34 -4.70
CA ALA A 122 -4.95 4.12 -3.71
C ALA A 122 -5.77 5.23 -4.38
N VAL A 123 -6.96 5.49 -3.83
CA VAL A 123 -7.73 6.70 -4.08
C VAL A 123 -7.72 7.55 -2.83
N HIS A 124 -7.67 8.88 -2.99
CA HIS A 124 -7.51 9.79 -1.87
C HIS A 124 -8.35 11.06 -2.04
N ASP A 125 -8.51 11.83 -0.93
CA ASP A 125 -9.23 13.11 -0.91
C ASP A 125 -8.32 14.35 -0.95
N GLY A 126 -6.98 14.18 -0.89
CA GLY A 126 -5.98 15.25 -0.92
C GLY A 126 -6.00 16.11 -2.19
N LYS A 127 -5.15 17.12 -2.27
CA LYS A 127 -5.10 18.08 -3.38
C LYS A 127 -4.40 17.49 -4.61
N LEU A 128 -4.84 17.91 -5.81
CA LEU A 128 -4.21 17.49 -7.07
C LEU A 128 -3.14 18.47 -7.55
N GLY A 129 -3.24 19.73 -7.17
CA GLY A 129 -2.32 20.78 -7.55
C GLY A 129 -1.92 21.65 -6.37
N PRO A 130 -0.93 22.55 -6.55
CA PRO A 130 -0.37 23.38 -5.48
C PRO A 130 -1.29 24.57 -5.16
N THR A 131 -2.52 24.26 -4.73
CA THR A 131 -3.57 25.26 -4.43
C THR A 131 -3.61 25.65 -2.95
N ASP A 132 -2.90 24.91 -2.10
CA ASP A 132 -2.89 25.07 -0.67
C ASP A 132 -1.44 24.87 -0.17
N PRO A 133 -0.85 25.84 0.55
CA PRO A 133 0.51 25.71 1.06
C PRO A 133 0.66 24.63 2.15
N ASP A 134 -0.43 24.22 2.78
CA ASP A 134 -0.46 23.20 3.83
C ASP A 134 -0.90 21.83 3.31
N ALA A 135 -0.94 21.62 1.98
CA ALA A 135 -1.33 20.36 1.37
C ALA A 135 -0.39 19.96 0.23
N LYS A 136 -0.20 18.66 0.05
CA LYS A 136 0.58 18.11 -1.06
C LYS A 136 -0.16 18.15 -2.39
N ALA A 137 0.57 18.43 -3.46
CA ALA A 137 0.09 18.36 -4.83
C ALA A 137 0.31 16.95 -5.39
N LEU A 138 -0.67 16.06 -5.23
CA LEU A 138 -0.56 14.64 -5.54
C LEU A 138 -0.81 14.29 -7.02
N GLY A 139 -1.29 15.25 -7.82
CA GLY A 139 -1.39 15.19 -9.28
C GLY A 139 -2.52 14.32 -9.84
N SER A 140 -2.90 13.23 -9.21
CA SER A 140 -3.94 12.29 -9.66
C SER A 140 -4.77 11.77 -8.50
N ARG A 141 -6.07 11.48 -8.72
CA ARG A 141 -6.92 10.82 -7.71
C ARG A 141 -6.60 9.36 -7.51
N LEU A 142 -6.03 8.71 -8.52
CA LEU A 142 -5.54 7.34 -8.44
C LEU A 142 -4.02 7.36 -8.39
N LEU A 143 -3.46 6.79 -7.33
CA LEU A 143 -2.03 6.72 -7.08
C LEU A 143 -1.58 5.27 -6.96
N PHE A 144 -0.31 5.00 -7.19
CA PHE A 144 0.33 3.78 -6.74
C PHE A 144 0.41 3.78 -5.22
N HIS A 145 0.31 2.60 -4.62
CA HIS A 145 0.49 2.38 -3.18
C HIS A 145 1.58 1.34 -2.95
N PHE A 146 2.55 1.66 -2.09
CA PHE A 146 3.71 0.82 -1.78
C PHE A 146 3.84 0.68 -0.26
N PRO A 147 3.19 -0.32 0.34
CA PRO A 147 3.34 -0.60 1.77
C PRO A 147 4.51 -1.54 2.04
N ALA A 148 5.15 -1.33 3.20
CA ALA A 148 6.15 -2.21 3.78
C ALA A 148 5.88 -2.38 5.28
N GLU A 149 6.10 -3.58 5.80
CA GLU A 149 5.81 -3.90 7.19
C GLU A 149 6.80 -4.93 7.72
N ILE A 150 7.30 -4.69 8.93
CA ILE A 150 8.05 -5.68 9.70
C ILE A 150 7.39 -5.83 11.06
N GLY A 151 7.18 -7.07 11.50
CA GLY A 151 6.48 -7.32 12.74
C GLY A 151 6.77 -8.67 13.35
N TRP A 152 6.13 -8.90 14.47
CA TRP A 152 6.23 -10.14 15.24
C TRP A 152 4.86 -10.64 15.65
N ARG A 153 4.56 -11.88 15.27
CA ARG A 153 3.37 -12.64 15.67
C ARG A 153 3.71 -13.48 16.89
N PHE A 154 3.18 -13.09 18.03
CA PHE A 154 3.62 -13.60 19.32
C PHE A 154 2.83 -14.81 19.84
N ASP A 155 1.67 -15.15 19.25
CA ASP A 155 0.83 -16.28 19.69
C ASP A 155 0.10 -17.00 18.55
N GLY A 156 0.56 -16.90 17.33
CA GLY A 156 -0.08 -17.50 16.15
C GLY A 156 -1.28 -16.71 15.61
N HIS A 157 -1.95 -15.90 16.41
CA HIS A 157 -3.10 -15.08 16.04
C HIS A 157 -2.76 -13.58 16.05
N ASN A 158 -2.04 -13.13 17.07
CA ASN A 158 -1.85 -11.71 17.34
C ASN A 158 -0.46 -11.24 16.96
N SER A 159 -0.37 -10.08 16.36
CA SER A 159 0.90 -9.48 15.92
C SER A 159 0.98 -8.00 16.26
N VAL A 160 2.22 -7.52 16.38
CA VAL A 160 2.56 -6.10 16.40
C VAL A 160 3.58 -5.83 15.33
N SER A 161 3.51 -4.66 14.70
CA SER A 161 4.38 -4.33 13.59
C SER A 161 4.66 -2.84 13.47
N VAL A 162 5.78 -2.53 12.82
CA VAL A 162 6.06 -1.23 12.22
C VAL A 162 5.58 -1.30 10.78
N TYR A 163 4.77 -0.35 10.38
CA TYR A 163 4.18 -0.24 9.06
C TYR A 163 4.56 1.09 8.44
N PHE A 164 4.97 1.04 7.19
CA PHE A 164 5.24 2.17 6.32
C PHE A 164 4.36 2.06 5.08
N GLU A 165 3.87 3.18 4.58
CA GLU A 165 3.20 3.27 3.29
C GLU A 165 3.61 4.51 2.53
N HIS A 166 3.76 4.37 1.21
CA HIS A 166 4.01 5.45 0.26
C HIS A 166 2.92 5.47 -0.80
N ILE A 167 2.42 6.65 -1.11
CA ILE A 167 1.56 6.87 -2.29
C ILE A 167 2.17 7.91 -3.21
N SER A 168 2.11 7.66 -4.53
CA SER A 168 2.54 8.59 -5.56
C SER A 168 1.95 8.24 -6.92
N ASN A 169 1.93 9.18 -7.85
CA ASN A 169 1.51 8.90 -9.23
C ASN A 169 2.67 8.43 -10.14
N GLY A 170 3.88 8.24 -9.61
CA GLY A 170 5.04 7.78 -10.39
C GLY A 170 5.45 8.73 -11.52
N TYR A 171 5.25 10.02 -11.34
CA TYR A 171 5.54 11.07 -12.34
C TYR A 171 4.72 10.94 -13.65
N THR A 172 3.51 10.37 -13.57
CA THR A 172 2.59 10.28 -14.71
C THR A 172 1.78 11.57 -14.92
N GLN A 173 1.85 12.51 -13.97
CA GLN A 173 1.20 13.81 -13.99
C GLN A 173 2.22 14.93 -13.74
N ASP A 174 1.80 16.19 -13.92
CA ASP A 174 2.66 17.37 -13.75
C ASP A 174 3.11 17.55 -12.29
N TYR A 175 2.28 17.15 -11.33
CA TYR A 175 2.59 17.18 -9.90
C TYR A 175 2.69 15.76 -9.35
N ASN A 176 3.69 15.49 -8.52
CA ASN A 176 3.91 14.20 -7.86
C ASN A 176 4.74 14.38 -6.59
N GLU A 177 4.19 15.04 -5.58
CA GLU A 177 4.92 15.22 -4.31
C GLU A 177 5.00 13.95 -3.48
N GLY A 178 4.06 13.01 -3.68
CA GLY A 178 3.97 11.78 -2.92
C GLY A 178 3.63 12.02 -1.44
N LEU A 179 3.28 10.98 -0.71
CA LEU A 179 3.01 11.06 0.73
C LEU A 179 3.47 9.77 1.41
N ASP A 180 4.22 9.92 2.51
CA ASP A 180 4.75 8.83 3.31
C ASP A 180 4.08 8.83 4.68
N SER A 181 3.65 7.67 5.17
CA SER A 181 3.19 7.51 6.55
C SER A 181 3.89 6.32 7.21
N ILE A 182 4.21 6.43 8.50
CA ILE A 182 4.85 5.35 9.27
C ILE A 182 4.22 5.24 10.65
N GLY A 183 4.08 4.04 11.17
CA GLY A 183 3.56 3.86 12.52
C GLY A 183 3.52 2.43 13.00
N LEU A 184 2.70 2.20 14.01
CA LEU A 184 2.55 0.90 14.64
C LEU A 184 1.17 0.33 14.34
N ARG A 185 1.13 -0.98 14.09
CA ARG A 185 -0.11 -1.71 13.88
C ARG A 185 -0.20 -2.92 14.81
N TYR A 186 -1.42 -3.25 15.18
CA TYR A 186 -1.82 -4.52 15.76
C TYR A 186 -2.58 -5.32 14.71
N GLY A 187 -2.30 -6.60 14.59
CA GLY A 187 -2.97 -7.54 13.70
C GLY A 187 -3.58 -8.69 14.43
N HIS A 188 -4.78 -9.12 13.99
CA HIS A 188 -5.45 -10.31 14.47
C HIS A 188 -5.80 -11.25 13.32
N ARG A 189 -5.24 -12.48 13.36
CA ARG A 189 -5.45 -13.54 12.38
C ARG A 189 -6.52 -14.50 12.90
N PHE A 190 -7.51 -14.81 12.05
CA PHE A 190 -8.62 -15.71 12.33
C PHE A 190 -8.29 -17.18 12.07
#